data_6bb09bba368666efad35498142f7ff73
#
_entry.id   6bb09bba368666efad35498142f7ff73
#
_cell.length_a   1.000
_cell.length_b   1.000
_cell.length_c   1.000
_cell.angle_alpha   90.00
_cell.angle_beta   90.00
_cell.angle_gamma   90.00
#
_symmetry.space_group_name_H-M   'P 1'
#
loop_
_entity.id
_entity.type
_entity.pdbx_description
1 polymer ?
#
loop_
_entity_poly.entity_id
_entity_poly.type
_entity_poly.pdbx_seq_one_letter_code
_entity_poly.pdbx_strand_id
1 'polypeptide(L)'
;MKKIIFSAVFLLFSISHFASAAGVSVGGTRFIYQENKREIDIPIFNSDKEKPFLIQTWVSPFEGEGKTPFIATPPLFRIEPDSNAAARISYVGEPIGSNQEKLYLLNVKSIPPKDVKIENQLQIVINSQFKLFLRSKDIVPFDFNKVEIIKKPDGIIINNDTPYHLSVRDILVDGKNIQGGDLVYPHTKEYIVKHSINNNQKVVVKFINDYGAIIDKTSK
;
A
#
# COMPACT_ATOMS: atom_id res chain seq x y z
N MET A 1 -20.60 41.50 28.92
CA MET A 1 -20.74 40.03 28.81
C MET A 1 -20.38 39.48 27.41
N LYS A 2 -20.94 39.97 26.27
CA LYS A 2 -20.63 39.50 24.91
C LYS A 2 -19.15 39.58 24.52
N LYS A 3 -18.41 40.63 24.93
CA LYS A 3 -16.97 40.78 24.64
C LYS A 3 -16.08 39.82 25.39
N ILE A 4 -16.47 39.41 26.60
CA ILE A 4 -15.73 38.43 27.42
C ILE A 4 -15.90 37.03 26.85
N ILE A 5 -17.10 36.69 26.36
CA ILE A 5 -17.37 35.41 25.71
C ILE A 5 -16.58 35.29 24.40
N PHE A 6 -16.48 36.36 23.63
CA PHE A 6 -15.70 36.37 22.37
C PHE A 6 -14.20 36.21 22.62
N SER A 7 -13.66 36.80 23.69
CA SER A 7 -12.25 36.66 24.10
C SER A 7 -11.95 35.28 24.62
N ALA A 8 -12.88 34.63 25.35
CA ALA A 8 -12.73 33.28 25.85
C ALA A 8 -12.78 32.20 24.72
N VAL A 9 -13.64 32.43 23.71
CA VAL A 9 -13.70 31.53 22.51
C VAL A 9 -12.43 31.67 21.67
N PHE A 10 -11.86 32.87 21.55
CA PHE A 10 -10.59 33.07 20.83
C PHE A 10 -9.39 32.42 21.54
N LEU A 11 -9.40 32.40 22.88
CA LEU A 11 -8.37 31.76 23.67
C LEU A 11 -8.41 30.22 23.56
N LEU A 12 -9.60 29.62 23.41
CA LEU A 12 -9.78 28.19 23.24
C LEU A 12 -9.28 27.67 21.87
N PHE A 13 -9.32 28.53 20.83
CA PHE A 13 -8.80 28.20 19.50
C PHE A 13 -7.24 28.23 19.44
N SER A 14 -6.58 28.89 20.39
CA SER A 14 -5.12 29.00 20.41
C SER A 14 -4.39 27.79 21.00
N ILE A 15 -5.11 26.78 21.51
CA ILE A 15 -4.54 25.56 22.10
C ILE A 15 -4.61 24.37 21.14
N SER A 16 -4.52 24.62 19.83
CA SER A 16 -4.37 23.54 18.84
C SER A 16 -2.95 22.97 18.97
N HIS A 17 -2.77 22.01 19.85
CA HIS A 17 -1.54 21.20 19.88
C HIS A 17 -1.50 20.40 18.60
N PHE A 18 -0.52 20.67 17.76
CA PHE A 18 -0.21 19.80 16.62
C PHE A 18 0.19 18.43 17.17
N ALA A 19 -0.73 17.47 17.14
CA ALA A 19 -0.40 16.09 17.43
C ALA A 19 0.55 15.60 16.33
N SER A 20 1.85 15.62 16.60
CA SER A 20 2.85 15.01 15.74
C SER A 20 2.86 13.51 16.05
N ALA A 21 2.39 12.70 15.12
CA ALA A 21 2.53 11.25 15.22
C ALA A 21 4.00 10.90 14.97
N ALA A 22 4.72 10.57 16.06
CA ALA A 22 6.09 10.08 15.99
C ALA A 22 6.09 8.56 15.73
N GLY A 23 7.05 8.09 14.92
CA GLY A 23 7.20 6.66 14.66
C GLY A 23 7.89 6.35 13.34
N VAL A 24 7.86 5.07 12.99
CA VAL A 24 8.48 4.56 11.76
C VAL A 24 7.51 4.62 10.59
N SER A 25 7.96 5.17 9.48
CA SER A 25 7.24 5.19 8.20
C SER A 25 8.13 4.66 7.07
N VAL A 26 7.48 4.18 5.99
CA VAL A 26 8.14 3.66 4.80
C VAL A 26 7.86 4.59 3.63
N GLY A 27 8.88 4.89 2.83
CA GLY A 27 8.80 5.83 1.72
C GLY A 27 8.13 5.26 0.47
N GLY A 28 6.90 4.78 0.63
CA GLY A 28 6.09 4.26 -0.47
C GLY A 28 4.89 3.48 0.03
N THR A 29 3.90 3.31 -0.82
CA THR A 29 2.69 2.50 -0.54
C THR A 29 2.68 1.18 -1.31
N ARG A 30 3.54 1.07 -2.33
CA ARG A 30 3.75 -0.08 -3.20
C ARG A 30 5.12 -0.02 -3.84
N PHE A 31 5.68 -1.16 -4.19
CA PHE A 31 7.02 -1.24 -4.77
C PHE A 31 7.00 -2.05 -6.06
N ILE A 32 7.74 -1.57 -7.07
CA ILE A 32 7.87 -2.23 -8.37
C ILE A 32 9.31 -2.70 -8.51
N TYR A 33 9.50 -3.99 -8.62
CA TYR A 33 10.79 -4.60 -8.90
C TYR A 33 10.84 -5.03 -10.37
N GLN A 34 11.67 -4.38 -11.16
CA GLN A 34 11.94 -4.82 -12.52
C GLN A 34 13.00 -5.93 -12.48
N GLU A 35 12.74 -7.06 -13.12
CA GLU A 35 13.61 -8.23 -13.12
C GLU A 35 15.06 -7.93 -13.54
N ASN A 36 15.25 -6.97 -14.45
CA ASN A 36 16.57 -6.56 -14.94
C ASN A 36 17.33 -5.65 -13.96
N LYS A 37 16.74 -5.24 -12.85
CA LYS A 37 17.43 -4.48 -11.80
C LYS A 37 18.11 -5.41 -10.83
N ARG A 38 19.28 -5.00 -10.35
CA ARG A 38 20.02 -5.74 -9.33
C ARG A 38 19.34 -5.68 -7.98
N GLU A 39 18.80 -4.51 -7.61
CA GLU A 39 18.16 -4.25 -6.33
C GLU A 39 17.26 -3.02 -6.40
N ILE A 40 16.37 -2.88 -5.42
CA ILE A 40 15.61 -1.66 -5.16
C ILE A 40 15.82 -1.25 -3.71
N ASP A 41 15.87 0.06 -3.45
CA ASP A 41 15.95 0.63 -2.11
C ASP A 41 14.55 0.90 -1.56
N ILE A 42 14.36 0.55 -0.30
CA ILE A 42 13.13 0.79 0.47
C ILE A 42 13.48 1.81 1.55
N PRO A 43 13.15 3.10 1.35
CA PRO A 43 13.43 4.12 2.34
C PRO A 43 12.58 3.94 3.59
N ILE A 44 13.19 4.04 4.76
CA ILE A 44 12.53 3.90 6.07
C ILE A 44 12.95 5.10 6.92
N PHE A 45 11.96 5.76 7.50
CA PHE A 45 12.14 6.99 8.27
C PHE A 45 11.69 6.76 9.72
N ASN A 46 12.46 7.22 10.67
CA ASN A 46 12.08 7.32 12.07
C ASN A 46 11.89 8.79 12.43
N SER A 47 10.66 9.22 12.59
CA SER A 47 10.30 10.60 12.97
C SER A 47 10.22 10.80 14.50
N ASP A 48 10.45 9.75 15.28
CA ASP A 48 10.56 9.88 16.73
C ASP A 48 11.88 10.56 17.08
N LYS A 49 11.82 11.63 17.90
CA LYS A 49 13.00 12.43 18.25
C LYS A 49 13.84 11.83 19.37
N GLU A 50 13.27 10.86 20.09
CA GLU A 50 13.90 10.30 21.31
C GLU A 50 14.15 8.80 21.21
N LYS A 51 13.30 8.07 20.48
CA LYS A 51 13.31 6.61 20.48
C LYS A 51 13.89 6.03 19.21
N PRO A 52 14.94 5.21 19.32
CA PRO A 52 15.37 4.36 18.21
C PRO A 52 14.38 3.21 18.01
N PHE A 53 14.37 2.63 16.82
CA PHE A 53 13.60 1.41 16.52
C PHE A 53 14.50 0.33 15.95
N LEU A 54 14.16 -0.93 16.22
CA LEU A 54 14.73 -2.07 15.55
C LEU A 54 13.81 -2.42 14.38
N ILE A 55 14.37 -2.46 13.17
CA ILE A 55 13.63 -2.72 11.93
C ILE A 55 14.00 -4.10 11.42
N GLN A 56 12.97 -4.90 11.16
CA GLN A 56 13.12 -6.19 10.49
C GLN A 56 12.42 -6.13 9.13
N THR A 57 13.13 -6.54 8.07
CA THR A 57 12.62 -6.52 6.69
C THR A 57 12.72 -7.89 6.05
N TRP A 58 11.65 -8.32 5.36
CA TRP A 58 11.64 -9.54 4.55
C TRP A 58 10.54 -9.49 3.51
N VAL A 59 10.62 -10.39 2.53
CA VAL A 59 9.57 -10.58 1.52
C VAL A 59 8.89 -11.92 1.76
N SER A 60 7.57 -11.93 1.72
CA SER A 60 6.73 -13.14 1.83
C SER A 60 5.85 -13.31 0.59
N PRO A 61 5.35 -14.53 0.31
CA PRO A 61 4.32 -14.72 -0.70
C PRO A 61 3.12 -13.81 -0.41
N PHE A 62 2.41 -13.39 -1.46
CA PHE A 62 1.16 -12.67 -1.30
C PHE A 62 0.05 -13.59 -0.79
N GLU A 63 0.02 -14.83 -1.27
CA GLU A 63 -0.89 -15.89 -0.83
C GLU A 63 -0.11 -17.09 -0.33
N GLY A 64 -0.66 -17.76 0.68
CA GLY A 64 -0.05 -18.95 1.28
C GLY A 64 1.19 -18.63 2.12
N GLU A 65 1.96 -19.68 2.39
CA GLU A 65 3.19 -19.63 3.17
C GLU A 65 4.36 -20.19 2.34
N GLY A 66 5.57 -19.73 2.66
CA GLY A 66 6.77 -20.28 1.99
C GLY A 66 7.89 -19.27 1.84
N LYS A 67 8.96 -19.73 1.21
CA LYS A 67 10.11 -18.91 0.86
C LYS A 67 9.86 -18.15 -0.45
N THR A 68 10.44 -16.99 -0.56
CA THR A 68 10.40 -16.17 -1.78
C THR A 68 11.81 -16.05 -2.37
N PRO A 69 11.93 -15.80 -3.66
CA PRO A 69 13.22 -15.59 -4.31
C PRO A 69 13.74 -14.17 -4.10
N PHE A 70 13.54 -13.60 -2.90
CA PHE A 70 14.02 -12.28 -2.55
C PHE A 70 14.88 -12.31 -1.30
N ILE A 71 15.88 -11.44 -1.27
CA ILE A 71 16.72 -11.18 -0.12
C ILE A 71 16.54 -9.72 0.28
N ALA A 72 16.26 -9.47 1.57
CA ALA A 72 16.27 -8.13 2.16
C ALA A 72 17.61 -7.91 2.88
N THR A 73 18.28 -6.78 2.64
CA THR A 73 19.59 -6.48 3.22
C THR A 73 19.66 -5.02 3.71
N PRO A 74 19.99 -4.78 4.98
CA PRO A 74 20.10 -5.75 6.07
C PRO A 74 18.71 -6.28 6.49
N PRO A 75 18.60 -7.57 6.90
CA PRO A 75 17.32 -8.14 7.31
C PRO A 75 16.84 -7.62 8.67
N LEU A 76 17.79 -7.13 9.48
CA LEU A 76 17.55 -6.56 10.81
C LEU A 76 18.56 -5.43 11.05
N PHE A 77 18.08 -4.23 11.42
CA PHE A 77 18.94 -3.09 11.73
C PHE A 77 18.24 -2.12 12.68
N ARG A 78 19.03 -1.29 13.33
CA ARG A 78 18.56 -0.21 14.19
C ARG A 78 18.51 1.09 13.40
N ILE A 79 17.44 1.84 13.59
CA ILE A 79 17.29 3.21 13.09
C ILE A 79 17.24 4.17 14.28
N GLU A 80 18.13 5.16 14.26
CA GLU A 80 18.24 6.14 15.36
C GLU A 80 17.08 7.14 15.35
N PRO A 81 16.87 7.89 16.45
CA PRO A 81 15.92 8.97 16.49
C PRO A 81 16.16 9.99 15.36
N ASP A 82 15.09 10.55 14.81
CA ASP A 82 15.10 11.59 13.78
C ASP A 82 16.06 11.27 12.61
N SER A 83 16.04 10.01 12.18
CA SER A 83 16.94 9.54 11.13
C SER A 83 16.24 8.70 10.08
N ASN A 84 16.96 8.39 8.99
CA ASN A 84 16.49 7.53 7.93
C ASN A 84 17.52 6.44 7.60
N ALA A 85 17.03 5.35 7.04
CA ALA A 85 17.81 4.24 6.54
C ALA A 85 17.12 3.64 5.30
N ALA A 86 17.78 2.73 4.61
CA ALA A 86 17.18 1.97 3.53
C ALA A 86 17.44 0.47 3.71
N ALA A 87 16.42 -0.33 3.46
CA ALA A 87 16.58 -1.76 3.22
C ALA A 87 16.66 -1.98 1.70
N ARG A 88 17.56 -2.84 1.23
CA ARG A 88 17.67 -3.24 -0.16
C ARG A 88 16.98 -4.56 -0.38
N ILE A 89 16.21 -4.64 -1.43
CA ILE A 89 15.54 -5.87 -1.85
C ILE A 89 16.17 -6.32 -3.16
N SER A 90 16.72 -7.53 -3.17
CA SER A 90 17.33 -8.15 -4.34
C SER A 90 16.57 -9.40 -4.74
N TYR A 91 16.30 -9.57 -6.03
CA TYR A 91 15.74 -10.78 -6.59
C TYR A 91 16.86 -11.76 -6.93
N VAL A 92 16.75 -12.98 -6.41
CA VAL A 92 17.77 -14.05 -6.59
C VAL A 92 17.18 -15.33 -7.21
N GLY A 93 15.97 -15.20 -7.77
CA GLY A 93 15.31 -16.32 -8.44
C GLY A 93 15.71 -16.48 -9.89
N GLU A 94 15.19 -17.54 -10.50
CA GLU A 94 15.29 -17.75 -11.93
C GLU A 94 14.50 -16.66 -12.69
N PRO A 95 14.88 -16.34 -13.94
CA PRO A 95 14.13 -15.41 -14.77
C PRO A 95 12.65 -15.78 -14.81
N ILE A 96 11.80 -14.77 -14.61
CA ILE A 96 10.36 -15.00 -14.72
C ILE A 96 9.98 -15.12 -16.20
N GLY A 97 9.87 -16.36 -16.67
CA GLY A 97 9.50 -16.67 -18.06
C GLY A 97 8.07 -16.31 -18.44
N SER A 98 7.31 -15.66 -17.56
CA SER A 98 5.93 -15.27 -17.81
C SER A 98 5.85 -13.79 -18.22
N ASN A 99 5.01 -13.51 -19.19
CA ASN A 99 4.75 -12.15 -19.68
C ASN A 99 3.75 -11.40 -18.78
N GLN A 100 3.75 -11.72 -17.49
CA GLN A 100 2.90 -11.07 -16.49
C GLN A 100 3.66 -10.81 -15.21
N GLU A 101 3.23 -9.82 -14.43
CA GLU A 101 3.83 -9.54 -13.14
C GLU A 101 3.43 -10.58 -12.08
N LYS A 102 4.32 -10.76 -11.08
CA LYS A 102 4.06 -11.57 -9.88
C LYS A 102 3.95 -10.66 -8.67
N LEU A 103 3.09 -11.04 -7.73
CA LEU A 103 2.82 -10.25 -6.53
C LEU A 103 3.37 -10.94 -5.28
N TYR A 104 4.05 -10.14 -4.45
CA TYR A 104 4.60 -10.50 -3.16
C TYR A 104 4.25 -9.44 -2.11
N LEU A 105 4.54 -9.71 -0.85
CA LEU A 105 4.45 -8.75 0.24
C LEU A 105 5.85 -8.41 0.75
N LEU A 106 6.20 -7.14 0.72
CA LEU A 106 7.30 -6.59 1.47
C LEU A 106 6.82 -6.30 2.89
N ASN A 107 7.46 -6.89 3.87
CA ASN A 107 7.18 -6.70 5.28
C ASN A 107 8.25 -5.79 5.89
N VAL A 108 7.82 -4.79 6.63
CA VAL A 108 8.66 -3.90 7.43
C VAL A 108 8.10 -3.88 8.84
N LYS A 109 8.79 -4.58 9.74
CA LYS A 109 8.39 -4.70 11.14
C LYS A 109 9.19 -3.72 11.99
N SER A 110 8.51 -2.82 12.66
CA SER A 110 9.10 -1.85 13.57
C SER A 110 8.88 -2.25 15.02
N ILE A 111 9.98 -2.37 15.76
CA ILE A 111 10.03 -2.82 17.16
C ILE A 111 10.56 -1.67 17.98
N PRO A 112 9.75 -1.04 18.87
CA PRO A 112 10.20 0.01 19.74
C PRO A 112 11.12 -0.52 20.85
N PRO A 113 11.96 0.32 21.47
CA PRO A 113 12.79 -0.07 22.60
C PRO A 113 11.92 -0.43 23.80
N LYS A 114 12.39 -1.39 24.60
CA LYS A 114 11.79 -1.71 25.91
C LYS A 114 12.40 -0.79 26.96
N ASP A 115 11.56 -0.14 27.76
CA ASP A 115 12.03 0.56 28.95
C ASP A 115 12.21 -0.46 30.08
N VAL A 116 13.46 -0.74 30.41
CA VAL A 116 13.82 -1.72 31.43
C VAL A 116 13.42 -1.32 32.86
N LYS A 117 13.02 -0.05 33.05
CA LYS A 117 12.59 0.47 34.36
C LYS A 117 11.11 0.23 34.67
N ILE A 118 10.34 -0.19 33.65
CA ILE A 118 8.89 -0.42 33.76
C ILE A 118 8.61 -1.91 33.65
N GLU A 119 8.24 -2.55 34.78
CA GLU A 119 8.01 -4.01 34.85
C GLU A 119 6.81 -4.45 33.99
N ASN A 120 5.73 -3.68 33.91
CA ASN A 120 4.50 -4.00 33.21
C ASN A 120 4.24 -2.99 32.07
N GLN A 121 5.04 -3.06 31.00
CA GLN A 121 4.90 -2.19 29.82
C GLN A 121 4.21 -2.92 28.67
N LEU A 122 3.18 -2.31 28.10
CA LEU A 122 2.63 -2.72 26.81
C LEU A 122 3.58 -2.25 25.68
N GLN A 123 4.14 -3.17 24.93
CA GLN A 123 4.96 -2.89 23.76
C GLN A 123 4.18 -3.24 22.50
N ILE A 124 3.90 -2.23 21.66
CA ILE A 124 3.20 -2.43 20.39
C ILE A 124 4.24 -2.55 19.27
N VAL A 125 4.25 -3.69 18.62
CA VAL A 125 5.10 -3.97 17.45
C VAL A 125 4.21 -3.88 16.21
N ILE A 126 4.61 -3.06 15.24
CA ILE A 126 3.86 -2.84 14.01
C ILE A 126 4.57 -3.55 12.86
N ASN A 127 3.86 -4.43 12.15
CA ASN A 127 4.31 -4.99 10.88
C ASN A 127 3.52 -4.33 9.74
N SER A 128 4.18 -3.48 8.98
CA SER A 128 3.62 -2.85 7.77
C SER A 128 3.88 -3.73 6.57
N GLN A 129 2.84 -4.05 5.82
CA GLN A 129 2.91 -4.87 4.62
C GLN A 129 2.61 -4.04 3.38
N PHE A 130 3.48 -4.15 2.39
CA PHE A 130 3.39 -3.43 1.12
C PHE A 130 3.35 -4.41 -0.04
N LYS A 131 2.55 -4.13 -1.06
CA LYS A 131 2.57 -4.89 -2.30
C LYS A 131 3.91 -4.68 -3.01
N LEU A 132 4.59 -5.77 -3.33
CA LEU A 132 5.83 -5.82 -4.12
C LEU A 132 5.53 -6.55 -5.42
N PHE A 133 5.55 -5.82 -6.53
CA PHE A 133 5.28 -6.35 -7.86
C PHE A 133 6.60 -6.67 -8.57
N LEU A 134 6.82 -7.93 -8.88
CA LEU A 134 7.95 -8.38 -9.69
C LEU A 134 7.52 -8.42 -11.17
N ARG A 135 8.17 -7.62 -12.00
CA ARG A 135 7.88 -7.51 -13.43
C ARG A 135 8.99 -8.12 -14.28
N SER A 136 8.59 -8.94 -15.23
CA SER A 136 9.49 -9.40 -16.28
C SER A 136 10.08 -8.23 -17.06
N LYS A 137 11.32 -8.37 -17.52
CA LYS A 137 11.95 -7.40 -18.42
C LYS A 137 11.21 -7.26 -19.76
N ASP A 138 10.48 -8.30 -20.17
CA ASP A 138 9.78 -8.40 -21.45
C ASP A 138 8.26 -8.10 -21.33
N ILE A 139 7.81 -7.62 -20.16
CA ILE A 139 6.39 -7.28 -19.96
C ILE A 139 5.99 -6.13 -20.88
N VAL A 140 4.89 -6.32 -21.61
CA VAL A 140 4.37 -5.27 -22.49
C VAL A 140 3.92 -4.04 -21.69
N PRO A 141 4.02 -2.81 -22.21
CA PRO A 141 3.56 -1.62 -21.50
C PRO A 141 2.09 -1.71 -21.08
N PHE A 142 1.77 -1.14 -19.94
CA PHE A 142 0.41 -1.11 -19.42
C PHE A 142 -0.51 -0.30 -20.35
N ASP A 143 -1.60 -0.94 -20.80
CA ASP A 143 -2.64 -0.30 -21.62
C ASP A 143 -3.98 -0.31 -20.88
N PHE A 144 -4.39 0.87 -20.37
CA PHE A 144 -5.64 1.02 -19.63
C PHE A 144 -6.90 0.78 -20.49
N ASN A 145 -6.79 0.79 -21.82
CA ASN A 145 -7.91 0.46 -22.71
C ASN A 145 -8.30 -1.02 -22.64
N LYS A 146 -7.37 -1.89 -22.23
CA LYS A 146 -7.59 -3.32 -22.02
C LYS A 146 -8.27 -3.65 -20.67
N VAL A 147 -8.59 -2.65 -19.87
CA VAL A 147 -9.37 -2.82 -18.65
C VAL A 147 -10.80 -2.38 -18.92
N GLU A 148 -11.79 -3.23 -18.67
CA GLU A 148 -13.19 -2.91 -18.86
C GLU A 148 -13.99 -3.05 -17.58
N ILE A 149 -14.90 -2.10 -17.35
CA ILE A 149 -15.88 -2.13 -16.26
C ILE A 149 -17.23 -2.52 -16.83
N ILE A 150 -17.73 -3.68 -16.44
CA ILE A 150 -18.96 -4.28 -16.95
C ILE A 150 -20.01 -4.28 -15.84
N LYS A 151 -21.10 -3.56 -16.08
CA LYS A 151 -22.27 -3.59 -15.20
C LYS A 151 -23.09 -4.86 -15.44
N LYS A 152 -23.53 -5.47 -14.34
CA LYS A 152 -24.50 -6.56 -14.33
C LYS A 152 -25.60 -6.21 -13.31
N PRO A 153 -26.83 -6.75 -13.46
CA PRO A 153 -27.90 -6.49 -12.50
C PRO A 153 -27.54 -6.89 -11.06
N ASP A 154 -26.66 -7.86 -10.89
CA ASP A 154 -26.23 -8.45 -9.62
C ASP A 154 -24.83 -8.01 -9.18
N GLY A 155 -24.15 -7.13 -9.97
CA GLY A 155 -22.82 -6.64 -9.59
C GLY A 155 -22.01 -5.97 -10.66
N ILE A 156 -20.75 -5.76 -10.35
CA ILE A 156 -19.74 -5.15 -11.23
C ILE A 156 -18.66 -6.16 -11.50
N ILE A 157 -18.37 -6.38 -12.79
CA ILE A 157 -17.26 -7.19 -13.26
C ILE A 157 -16.15 -6.27 -13.72
N ILE A 158 -14.92 -6.57 -13.38
CA ILE A 158 -13.74 -6.01 -14.00
C ILE A 158 -13.14 -7.07 -14.92
N ASN A 159 -13.02 -6.73 -16.20
CA ASN A 159 -12.25 -7.50 -17.18
C ASN A 159 -10.88 -6.85 -17.31
N ASN A 160 -9.84 -7.54 -16.82
CA ASN A 160 -8.46 -7.12 -16.88
C ASN A 160 -7.71 -7.94 -17.93
N ASP A 161 -7.69 -7.48 -19.17
CA ASP A 161 -6.91 -8.11 -20.26
C ASP A 161 -5.48 -7.51 -20.35
N THR A 162 -4.89 -7.24 -19.20
CA THR A 162 -3.50 -6.78 -19.09
C THR A 162 -2.65 -7.77 -18.29
N PRO A 163 -1.32 -7.79 -18.45
CA PRO A 163 -0.44 -8.64 -17.66
C PRO A 163 -0.15 -8.07 -16.25
N TYR A 164 -0.93 -7.09 -15.79
CA TYR A 164 -0.72 -6.37 -14.55
C TYR A 164 -1.83 -6.61 -13.55
N HIS A 165 -1.49 -6.68 -12.27
CA HIS A 165 -2.48 -6.60 -11.19
C HIS A 165 -3.05 -5.19 -11.10
N LEU A 166 -4.35 -5.08 -10.93
CA LEU A 166 -5.01 -3.80 -10.71
C LEU A 166 -5.40 -3.66 -9.24
N SER A 167 -4.87 -2.64 -8.58
CA SER A 167 -5.27 -2.32 -7.21
C SER A 167 -6.48 -1.40 -7.24
N VAL A 168 -7.65 -1.91 -6.85
CA VAL A 168 -8.89 -1.13 -6.75
C VAL A 168 -8.89 -0.42 -5.40
N ARG A 169 -9.07 0.89 -5.42
CA ARG A 169 -9.21 1.71 -4.22
C ARG A 169 -10.67 1.85 -3.80
N ASP A 170 -11.51 2.31 -4.73
CA ASP A 170 -12.93 2.59 -4.49
C ASP A 170 -13.77 2.18 -5.69
N ILE A 171 -15.00 1.76 -5.43
CA ILE A 171 -16.03 1.55 -6.43
C ILE A 171 -17.20 2.47 -6.09
N LEU A 172 -17.54 3.36 -7.01
CA LEU A 172 -18.58 4.37 -6.83
C LEU A 172 -19.76 4.06 -7.75
N VAL A 173 -20.96 4.05 -7.18
CA VAL A 173 -22.22 4.00 -7.90
C VAL A 173 -22.99 5.28 -7.63
N ASP A 174 -23.24 6.07 -8.69
CA ASP A 174 -23.83 7.42 -8.60
C ASP A 174 -23.11 8.32 -7.58
N GLY A 175 -21.77 8.21 -7.52
CA GLY A 175 -20.91 8.99 -6.62
C GLY A 175 -20.83 8.47 -5.18
N LYS A 176 -21.59 7.43 -4.81
CA LYS A 176 -21.50 6.80 -3.48
C LYS A 176 -20.53 5.64 -3.49
N ASN A 177 -19.58 5.62 -2.57
CA ASN A 177 -18.66 4.50 -2.41
C ASN A 177 -19.39 3.28 -1.88
N ILE A 178 -19.30 2.16 -2.59
CA ILE A 178 -19.94 0.88 -2.22
C ILE A 178 -18.93 -0.19 -1.81
N GLN A 179 -17.67 -0.05 -2.25
CA GLN A 179 -16.57 -0.94 -1.89
C GLN A 179 -15.22 -0.33 -2.28
N GLY A 180 -14.15 -0.83 -1.66
CA GLY A 180 -12.77 -0.49 -2.02
C GLY A 180 -11.77 -1.52 -1.53
N GLY A 181 -10.52 -1.38 -1.96
CA GLY A 181 -9.39 -2.14 -1.46
C GLY A 181 -9.14 -3.51 -2.07
N ASP A 182 -9.83 -3.86 -3.13
CA ASP A 182 -9.66 -5.15 -3.81
C ASP A 182 -8.50 -5.17 -4.82
N LEU A 183 -8.12 -6.39 -5.20
CA LEU A 183 -7.09 -6.68 -6.19
C LEU A 183 -7.73 -7.46 -7.35
N VAL A 184 -7.43 -7.06 -8.59
CA VAL A 184 -7.81 -7.82 -9.80
C VAL A 184 -6.55 -8.39 -10.43
N TYR A 185 -6.55 -9.70 -10.66
CA TYR A 185 -5.39 -10.42 -11.20
C TYR A 185 -5.21 -10.18 -12.71
N PRO A 186 -3.97 -10.38 -13.22
CA PRO A 186 -3.69 -10.34 -14.64
C PRO A 186 -4.55 -11.32 -15.43
N HIS A 187 -5.02 -10.92 -16.61
CA HIS A 187 -5.79 -11.75 -17.54
C HIS A 187 -7.03 -12.41 -16.90
N THR A 188 -7.69 -11.72 -15.97
CA THR A 188 -8.92 -12.21 -15.32
C THR A 188 -10.14 -11.36 -15.68
N LYS A 189 -11.30 -12.02 -15.58
CA LYS A 189 -12.62 -11.39 -15.69
C LYS A 189 -13.47 -11.87 -14.54
N GLU A 190 -13.60 -11.05 -13.51
CA GLU A 190 -14.20 -11.46 -12.25
C GLU A 190 -15.14 -10.41 -11.65
N TYR A 191 -16.09 -10.87 -10.84
CA TYR A 191 -16.90 -9.99 -10.02
C TYR A 191 -16.05 -9.36 -8.91
N ILE A 192 -15.94 -8.03 -8.95
CA ILE A 192 -15.25 -7.27 -7.91
C ILE A 192 -16.19 -6.92 -6.75
N VAL A 193 -17.47 -6.81 -7.04
CA VAL A 193 -18.51 -6.60 -6.02
C VAL A 193 -19.84 -7.16 -6.49
N LYS A 194 -20.58 -7.78 -5.56
CA LYS A 194 -21.98 -8.18 -5.74
C LYS A 194 -22.87 -7.08 -5.14
N HIS A 195 -23.54 -6.34 -5.99
CA HIS A 195 -24.39 -5.22 -5.61
C HIS A 195 -25.45 -5.00 -6.68
N SER A 196 -26.70 -4.77 -6.28
CA SER A 196 -27.77 -4.52 -7.26
C SER A 196 -27.50 -3.22 -8.02
N ILE A 197 -27.33 -3.31 -9.34
CA ILE A 197 -27.00 -2.21 -10.22
C ILE A 197 -28.06 -2.06 -11.30
N ASN A 198 -28.59 -0.85 -11.43
CA ASN A 198 -29.48 -0.50 -12.53
C ASN A 198 -28.67 0.00 -13.75
N ASN A 199 -29.16 -0.27 -14.95
CA ASN A 199 -28.47 0.12 -16.19
C ASN A 199 -28.18 1.63 -16.28
N ASN A 200 -29.04 2.46 -15.71
CA ASN A 200 -28.91 3.92 -15.74
C ASN A 200 -27.89 4.47 -14.71
N GLN A 201 -27.42 3.66 -13.80
CA GLN A 201 -26.48 4.10 -12.78
C GLN A 201 -25.06 4.25 -13.35
N LYS A 202 -24.40 5.33 -12.97
CA LYS A 202 -22.99 5.56 -13.32
C LYS A 202 -22.08 4.80 -12.36
N VAL A 203 -21.25 3.92 -12.91
CA VAL A 203 -20.22 3.22 -12.14
C VAL A 203 -18.85 3.79 -12.48
N VAL A 204 -18.11 4.16 -11.44
CA VAL A 204 -16.71 4.62 -11.54
C VAL A 204 -15.86 3.75 -10.63
N VAL A 205 -14.83 3.14 -11.18
CA VAL A 205 -13.83 2.38 -10.42
C VAL A 205 -12.55 3.21 -10.35
N LYS A 206 -12.03 3.39 -9.14
CA LYS A 206 -10.79 4.09 -8.86
C LYS A 206 -9.67 3.09 -8.63
N PHE A 207 -8.62 3.19 -9.44
CA PHE A 207 -7.44 2.34 -9.36
C PHE A 207 -6.25 3.13 -8.80
N ILE A 208 -5.32 2.43 -8.19
CA ILE A 208 -4.03 2.99 -7.75
C ILE A 208 -2.97 2.57 -8.79
N ASN A 209 -2.33 3.55 -9.42
CA ASN A 209 -1.24 3.31 -10.37
C ASN A 209 0.11 3.06 -9.66
N ASP A 210 1.18 2.83 -10.44
CA ASP A 210 2.52 2.53 -9.93
C ASP A 210 3.12 3.64 -9.05
N TYR A 211 2.71 4.88 -9.28
CA TYR A 211 3.16 6.06 -8.52
C TYR A 211 2.30 6.35 -7.29
N GLY A 212 1.31 5.50 -6.99
CA GLY A 212 0.36 5.71 -5.89
C GLY A 212 -0.75 6.71 -6.22
N ALA A 213 -0.81 7.24 -7.44
CA ALA A 213 -1.86 8.15 -7.87
C ALA A 213 -3.15 7.38 -8.22
N ILE A 214 -4.28 8.05 -8.03
CA ILE A 214 -5.59 7.50 -8.35
C ILE A 214 -5.93 7.80 -9.80
N ILE A 215 -6.36 6.78 -10.52
CA ILE A 215 -6.89 6.87 -11.88
C ILE A 215 -8.29 6.29 -11.93
N ASP A 216 -9.20 6.97 -12.62
CA ASP A 216 -10.61 6.62 -12.69
C ASP A 216 -10.93 5.91 -14.00
N LYS A 217 -11.80 4.89 -13.94
CA LYS A 217 -12.42 4.30 -15.12
C LYS A 217 -13.93 4.19 -14.92
N THR A 218 -14.66 4.71 -15.88
CA THR A 218 -16.14 4.65 -15.89
C THR A 218 -16.61 3.45 -16.71
N SER A 219 -17.66 2.79 -16.25
CA SER A 219 -18.36 1.76 -17.05
C SER A 219 -18.89 2.35 -18.34
N LYS A 220 -18.85 1.58 -19.38
CA LYS A 220 -19.58 1.87 -20.62
C LYS A 220 -21.07 1.73 -20.40
#